data_6ac6c24a004fbd88f03c569b92a20552
#
_entry.id   6ac6c24a004fbd88f03c569b92a20552
#
_cell.length_a   1.000
_cell.length_b   1.000
_cell.length_c   1.000
_cell.angle_alpha   90.00
_cell.angle_beta   90.00
_cell.angle_gamma   90.00
#
_symmetry.space_group_name_H-M   'P 1'
#
loop_
_entity.id
_entity.type
_entity.pdbx_description
1 polymer ?
#
loop_
_entity_poly.entity_id
_entity_poly.type
_entity_poly.pdbx_seq_one_letter_code
_entity_poly.pdbx_strand_id
1 'polypeptide(L)' 'MEKEDITLMAQLLTGIKDALEMLEEAEKKKDAEKLASAKKEILNFQKQIDSLL' A
#
# COMPACT_ATOMS: atom_id res chain seq x y z
N MET A 1 18.07 6.99 10.69
CA MET A 1 17.55 6.49 9.41
C MET A 1 18.30 7.14 8.27
N GLU A 2 18.74 6.36 7.31
CA GLU A 2 19.46 6.87 6.17
C GLU A 2 18.53 7.66 5.24
N LYS A 3 19.12 8.57 4.46
CA LYS A 3 18.38 9.39 3.51
C LYS A 3 17.62 8.51 2.48
N GLU A 4 18.27 7.44 2.04
CA GLU A 4 17.67 6.49 1.11
C GLU A 4 16.44 5.80 1.72
N ASP A 5 16.51 5.50 3.01
CA ASP A 5 15.38 4.88 3.73
C ASP A 5 14.20 5.82 3.83
N ILE A 6 14.46 7.10 4.04
CA ILE A 6 13.41 8.12 4.11
C ILE A 6 12.71 8.24 2.74
N THR A 7 13.51 8.26 1.67
CA THR A 7 12.96 8.31 0.31
C THR A 7 12.12 7.09 0.01
N LEU A 8 12.62 5.91 0.37
CA LEU A 8 11.88 4.67 0.17
C LEU A 8 10.58 4.66 0.98
N MET A 9 10.65 5.12 2.23
CA MET A 9 9.46 5.21 3.08
C MET A 9 8.39 6.09 2.43
N ALA A 10 8.79 7.24 1.88
CA ALA A 10 7.86 8.15 1.20
C ALA A 10 7.21 7.46 0.00
N GLN A 11 7.99 6.69 -0.77
CA GLN A 11 7.45 5.95 -1.91
C GLN A 11 6.46 4.88 -1.46
N LEU A 12 6.76 4.19 -0.36
CA LEU A 12 5.86 3.17 0.18
C LEU A 12 4.55 3.79 0.66
N LEU A 13 4.61 4.95 1.29
CA LEU A 13 3.41 5.64 1.75
C LEU A 13 2.54 6.08 0.57
N THR A 14 3.16 6.54 -0.52
CA THR A 14 2.43 6.88 -1.74
C THR A 14 1.75 5.63 -2.31
N GLY A 15 2.45 4.50 -2.31
CA GLY A 15 1.89 3.23 -2.77
C GLY A 15 0.69 2.80 -1.93
N ILE A 16 0.78 2.98 -0.61
CA ILE A 16 -0.33 2.65 0.30
C ILE A 16 -1.54 3.54 -0.01
N LYS A 17 -1.30 4.82 -0.22
CA LYS A 17 -2.38 5.74 -0.57
C LYS A 17 -3.10 5.28 -1.84
N ASP A 18 -2.32 4.92 -2.87
CA ASP A 18 -2.91 4.45 -4.13
C ASP A 18 -3.68 3.14 -3.93
N ALA A 19 -3.15 2.24 -3.10
CA ALA A 19 -3.84 0.99 -2.80
C ALA A 19 -5.14 1.22 -2.05
N LEU A 20 -5.17 2.20 -1.14
CA LEU A 20 -6.40 2.56 -0.43
C LEU A 20 -7.45 3.14 -1.37
N GLU A 21 -7.03 3.96 -2.33
CA GLU A 21 -7.95 4.49 -3.33
C GLU A 21 -8.54 3.36 -4.18
N MET A 22 -7.72 2.39 -4.54
CA MET A 22 -8.18 1.21 -5.28
C MET A 22 -9.16 0.41 -4.44
N LEU A 23 -8.90 0.27 -3.15
CA LEU A 23 -9.77 -0.44 -2.23
C LEU A 23 -11.14 0.23 -2.16
N GLU A 24 -11.17 1.56 -2.00
CA GLU A 24 -12.42 2.31 -1.96
C GLU A 24 -13.22 2.13 -3.24
N GLU A 25 -12.56 2.23 -4.37
CA GLU A 25 -13.22 2.06 -5.67
C GLU A 25 -13.78 0.66 -5.82
N ALA A 26 -13.01 -0.35 -5.42
CA ALA A 26 -13.44 -1.73 -5.50
C ALA A 26 -14.64 -2.00 -4.60
N GLU A 27 -14.70 -1.36 -3.42
CA GLU A 27 -15.85 -1.48 -2.53
C GLU A 27 -17.10 -0.87 -3.16
N LYS A 28 -16.97 0.29 -3.79
CA LYS A 28 -18.09 0.94 -4.46
C LYS A 28 -18.64 0.11 -5.61
N LYS A 29 -17.73 -0.55 -6.35
CA LYS A 29 -18.11 -1.37 -7.50
C LYS A 29 -18.39 -2.82 -7.12
N LYS A 30 -18.19 -3.18 -5.87
CA LYS A 30 -18.35 -4.56 -5.37
C LYS A 30 -17.50 -5.54 -6.16
N ASP A 31 -16.28 -5.14 -6.46
CA ASP A 31 -15.32 -5.94 -7.21
C ASP A 31 -14.44 -6.72 -6.24
N ALA A 32 -14.80 -7.99 -6.00
CA ALA A 32 -14.11 -8.83 -5.03
C ALA A 32 -12.65 -9.09 -5.39
N GLU A 33 -12.34 -9.22 -6.67
CA GLU A 33 -10.96 -9.46 -7.10
C GLU A 33 -10.06 -8.26 -6.82
N LYS A 34 -10.55 -7.07 -7.12
CA LYS A 34 -9.79 -5.83 -6.85
C LYS A 34 -9.67 -5.59 -5.36
N LEU A 35 -10.70 -5.92 -4.58
CA LEU A 35 -10.62 -5.82 -3.12
C LEU A 35 -9.50 -6.69 -2.59
N ALA A 36 -9.43 -7.94 -3.02
CA ALA A 36 -8.39 -8.85 -2.57
C ALA A 36 -6.99 -8.36 -2.99
N SER A 37 -6.86 -7.87 -4.22
CA SER A 37 -5.59 -7.34 -4.72
C SER A 37 -5.14 -6.13 -3.92
N ALA A 38 -6.04 -5.20 -3.64
CA ALA A 38 -5.72 -4.00 -2.89
C ALA A 38 -5.28 -4.35 -1.47
N LYS A 39 -5.98 -5.26 -0.81
CA LYS A 39 -5.61 -5.71 0.54
C LYS A 39 -4.23 -6.34 0.56
N LYS A 40 -3.92 -7.16 -0.44
CA LYS A 40 -2.63 -7.82 -0.56
C LYS A 40 -1.51 -6.80 -0.73
N GLU A 41 -1.73 -5.78 -1.55
CA GLU A 41 -0.74 -4.72 -1.76
C GLU A 41 -0.48 -3.93 -0.47
N ILE A 42 -1.54 -3.61 0.27
CA ILE A 42 -1.39 -2.90 1.53
C ILE A 42 -0.55 -3.72 2.51
N LEU A 43 -0.81 -5.02 2.62
CA LEU A 43 -0.02 -5.89 3.48
C LEU A 43 1.44 -5.96 3.07
N ASN A 44 1.71 -5.99 1.76
CA ASN A 44 3.08 -5.98 1.26
C ASN A 44 3.81 -4.70 1.63
N PHE A 45 3.16 -3.56 1.49
CA PHE A 45 3.74 -2.28 1.87
C PHE A 45 4.02 -2.22 3.37
N GLN A 46 3.11 -2.73 4.19
CA GLN A 46 3.30 -2.78 5.63
C GLN A 46 4.52 -3.62 6.00
N LYS A 47 4.71 -4.76 5.35
CA LYS A 47 5.87 -5.61 5.58
C LYS A 47 7.17 -4.91 5.22
N GLN A 48 7.16 -4.17 4.12
CA GLN A 48 8.34 -3.42 3.70
C GLN A 48 8.67 -2.30 4.69
N ILE A 49 7.66 -1.61 5.20
CA ILE A 49 7.85 -0.57 6.20
C ILE A 49 8.41 -1.17 7.47
N ASP A 50 7.87 -2.29 7.92
CA ASP A 50 8.36 -2.99 9.11
C ASP A 50 9.83 -3.38 8.96
N SER A 51 10.24 -3.77 7.75
CA SER A 51 11.64 -4.09 7.48
C SER A 51 12.57 -2.90 7.62
N LEU A 52 12.08 -1.71 7.36
CA LEU A 52 12.87 -0.48 7.46
C LEU A 52 12.99 0.00 8.91
N LEU A 53 12.04 -0.32 9.73
CA LEU A 53 12.04 0.07 11.14
C LEU A 53 12.73 -0.96 12.01
#